data_f6abc6df2db8424d0587f06a594a0552
#
_entry.id   f6abc6df2db8424d0587f06a594a0552
#
_cell.length_a   1.000
_cell.length_b   1.000
_cell.length_c   1.000
_cell.angle_alpha   90.00
_cell.angle_beta   90.00
_cell.angle_gamma   90.00
#
_symmetry.space_group_name_H-M   'P 1'
#
loop_
_entity.id
_entity.type
_entity.pdbx_description
1 polymer ?
#
loop_
_entity_poly.entity_id
_entity_poly.type
_entity_poly.pdbx_seq_one_letter_code
_entity_poly.pdbx_strand_id
1 'polypeptide(L)'
;MPKCQFVDPNEARKPGKLSFKDIDLNQYNKTIAEEKKNFSTEDFMRIYHDMAVIREFETMLYSIKTKSEYNGIEYSNPGPAHLSMGQEASAVGQAYLLGIDDYTFGSHRSHSEILAKSLSSINKLSDDELMKIMENFIGGRTLRAVEKLGKVDSVKELAIRFILYGTLSEIFARQNGFHMGLGGSMHAFFLPFGVYPNNAIVGGSAPIATGAALYKKVNRKNGIVVCNAGDGSLGCGPVYEAMNFAAMDQFRTLWEGDMNGGMPILFNVFDNSYGMGGQTRGETMAYDMLARLGAGITPSQMHAERIDGFNPLAVIDAMERKLKLLRNGEGPVLLDTITYRYSGHSTSDQNAYRSKEELDAWKEYDPMVTYRKALVDAKVADDGKFDDIVAETVERMTMICRH
;
A
#
# COMPACT_ATOMS: atom_id res chain seq x y z
N MET A 1 -30.92 24.88 11.45
CA MET A 1 -31.87 23.79 11.75
C MET A 1 -31.23 22.46 11.38
N PRO A 2 -31.41 21.37 12.11
CA PRO A 2 -30.94 20.07 11.68
C PRO A 2 -31.55 19.72 10.32
N LYS A 3 -30.73 19.28 9.38
CA LYS A 3 -31.19 18.81 8.08
C LYS A 3 -31.59 17.35 8.19
N CYS A 4 -32.73 17.01 7.66
CA CYS A 4 -33.22 15.63 7.59
C CYS A 4 -33.92 15.38 6.25
N GLN A 5 -33.98 14.12 5.87
CA GLN A 5 -34.74 13.69 4.70
C GLN A 5 -36.15 13.30 5.17
N PHE A 6 -37.16 13.66 4.39
CA PHE A 6 -38.54 13.20 4.63
C PHE A 6 -38.63 11.71 4.22
N VAL A 7 -39.10 10.89 5.15
CA VAL A 7 -39.36 9.48 4.89
C VAL A 7 -40.88 9.34 4.61
N ASP A 8 -41.23 9.09 3.35
CA ASP A 8 -42.63 8.84 2.96
C ASP A 8 -43.02 7.40 3.35
N PRO A 9 -43.99 7.22 4.24
CA PRO A 9 -44.40 5.90 4.67
C PRO A 9 -45.03 5.06 3.54
N ASN A 10 -45.60 5.68 2.51
CA ASN A 10 -46.17 4.96 1.38
C ASN A 10 -45.05 4.39 0.50
N GLU A 11 -43.96 5.16 0.26
CA GLU A 11 -42.80 4.69 -0.47
C GLU A 11 -42.06 3.62 0.33
N ALA A 12 -41.84 3.85 1.63
CA ALA A 12 -41.09 2.91 2.49
C ALA A 12 -41.77 1.54 2.62
N ARG A 13 -43.12 1.49 2.45
CA ARG A 13 -43.93 0.27 2.57
C ARG A 13 -44.24 -0.40 1.24
N LYS A 14 -43.82 0.14 0.13
CA LYS A 14 -44.05 -0.49 -1.17
C LYS A 14 -43.38 -1.87 -1.24
N PRO A 15 -44.09 -2.89 -1.73
CA PRO A 15 -43.45 -4.16 -2.03
C PRO A 15 -42.45 -4.00 -3.17
N GLY A 16 -41.32 -4.70 -3.09
CA GLY A 16 -40.26 -4.59 -4.08
C GLY A 16 -39.20 -5.67 -3.92
N LYS A 17 -38.15 -5.54 -4.69
CA LYS A 17 -36.91 -6.38 -4.61
C LYS A 17 -35.70 -5.48 -4.52
N LEU A 18 -34.76 -5.84 -3.65
CA LEU A 18 -33.42 -5.26 -3.64
C LEU A 18 -32.54 -6.02 -4.66
N SER A 19 -32.02 -5.30 -5.63
CA SER A 19 -31.12 -5.85 -6.63
C SER A 19 -29.71 -5.29 -6.44
N PHE A 20 -28.71 -6.10 -6.71
CA PHE A 20 -27.29 -5.73 -6.70
C PHE A 20 -26.79 -5.70 -8.14
N LYS A 21 -25.87 -4.77 -8.42
CA LYS A 21 -25.14 -4.75 -9.69
C LYS A 21 -23.99 -5.74 -9.62
N ASP A 22 -23.50 -6.15 -10.78
CA ASP A 22 -22.29 -6.94 -10.87
C ASP A 22 -21.08 -6.15 -10.34
N ILE A 23 -20.13 -6.86 -9.75
CA ILE A 23 -18.84 -6.33 -9.31
C ILE A 23 -17.77 -6.97 -10.17
N ASP A 24 -16.95 -6.13 -10.80
CA ASP A 24 -15.91 -6.59 -11.71
C ASP A 24 -14.80 -7.33 -10.97
N LEU A 25 -14.35 -8.43 -11.58
CA LEU A 25 -13.26 -9.26 -11.07
C LEU A 25 -12.16 -9.34 -12.12
N ASN A 26 -10.94 -8.92 -11.77
CA ASN A 26 -9.72 -9.08 -12.58
C ASN A 26 -9.92 -8.66 -14.06
N GLN A 27 -10.55 -7.52 -14.28
CA GLN A 27 -10.94 -7.07 -15.62
C GLN A 27 -9.77 -6.56 -16.48
N TYR A 28 -8.60 -6.34 -15.91
CA TYR A 28 -7.43 -5.89 -16.64
C TYR A 28 -6.92 -7.01 -17.56
N ASN A 29 -6.79 -6.72 -18.86
CA ASN A 29 -6.40 -7.69 -19.88
C ASN A 29 -5.44 -7.12 -20.94
N LYS A 30 -4.83 -5.95 -20.67
CA LYS A 30 -3.92 -5.32 -21.62
C LYS A 30 -2.53 -5.97 -21.61
N THR A 31 -1.93 -6.02 -22.76
CA THR A 31 -0.53 -6.45 -22.95
C THR A 31 0.44 -5.29 -22.75
N ILE A 32 1.72 -5.59 -22.50
CA ILE A 32 2.78 -4.56 -22.46
C ILE A 32 2.83 -3.76 -23.77
N ALA A 33 2.59 -4.39 -24.91
CA ALA A 33 2.59 -3.71 -26.21
C ALA A 33 1.48 -2.64 -26.32
N GLU A 34 0.32 -2.90 -25.74
CA GLU A 34 -0.77 -1.92 -25.67
C GLU A 34 -0.46 -0.81 -24.65
N GLU A 35 0.15 -1.16 -23.53
CA GLU A 35 0.51 -0.20 -22.49
C GLU A 35 1.70 0.70 -22.85
N LYS A 36 2.51 0.39 -23.85
CA LYS A 36 3.53 1.31 -24.41
C LYS A 36 2.95 2.64 -24.94
N LYS A 37 1.64 2.75 -25.06
CA LYS A 37 0.96 4.02 -25.38
C LYS A 37 0.79 4.92 -24.16
N ASN A 38 0.81 4.34 -22.95
CA ASN A 38 0.53 5.00 -21.68
C ASN A 38 1.78 5.13 -20.81
N PHE A 39 2.76 4.24 -20.99
CA PHE A 39 3.98 4.16 -20.20
C PHE A 39 5.21 4.23 -21.10
N SER A 40 6.18 5.04 -20.71
CA SER A 40 7.51 5.04 -21.30
C SER A 40 8.33 3.82 -20.87
N THR A 41 9.46 3.59 -21.53
CA THR A 41 10.43 2.56 -21.09
C THR A 41 10.89 2.83 -19.66
N GLU A 42 11.15 4.09 -19.33
CA GLU A 42 11.56 4.54 -18.01
C GLU A 42 10.50 4.26 -16.94
N ASP A 43 9.21 4.41 -17.29
CA ASP A 43 8.10 4.09 -16.37
C ASP A 43 8.06 2.59 -16.07
N PHE A 44 8.16 1.74 -17.08
CA PHE A 44 8.21 0.28 -16.89
C PHE A 44 9.40 -0.13 -16.03
N MET A 45 10.59 0.42 -16.31
CA MET A 45 11.81 0.11 -15.56
C MET A 45 11.72 0.62 -14.11
N ARG A 46 11.12 1.80 -13.90
CA ARG A 46 10.88 2.35 -12.56
C ARG A 46 9.97 1.46 -11.73
N ILE A 47 8.88 0.96 -12.31
CA ILE A 47 7.98 0.02 -11.62
C ILE A 47 8.75 -1.21 -11.15
N TYR A 48 9.60 -1.78 -12.01
CA TYR A 48 10.45 -2.92 -11.64
C TYR A 48 11.47 -2.55 -10.55
N HIS A 49 12.16 -1.41 -10.70
CA HIS A 49 13.10 -0.90 -9.71
C HIS A 49 12.45 -0.74 -8.33
N ASP A 50 11.28 -0.11 -8.28
CA ASP A 50 10.59 0.13 -7.01
C ASP A 50 10.16 -1.19 -6.34
N MET A 51 9.73 -2.19 -7.12
CA MET A 51 9.48 -3.54 -6.62
C MET A 51 10.76 -4.22 -6.13
N ALA A 52 11.88 -4.08 -6.85
CA ALA A 52 13.17 -4.66 -6.47
C ALA A 52 13.69 -4.07 -5.15
N VAL A 53 13.57 -2.75 -4.96
CA VAL A 53 13.93 -2.07 -3.70
C VAL A 53 13.14 -2.62 -2.53
N ILE A 54 11.84 -2.82 -2.68
CA ILE A 54 10.99 -3.37 -1.63
C ILE A 54 11.34 -4.83 -1.36
N ARG A 55 11.50 -5.65 -2.40
CA ARG A 55 11.88 -7.06 -2.29
C ARG A 55 13.20 -7.21 -1.53
N GLU A 56 14.19 -6.42 -1.85
CA GLU A 56 15.49 -6.52 -1.21
C GLU A 56 15.45 -6.03 0.24
N PHE A 57 14.69 -4.97 0.52
CA PHE A 57 14.47 -4.52 1.89
C PHE A 57 13.85 -5.62 2.77
N GLU A 58 12.84 -6.31 2.26
CA GLU A 58 12.19 -7.42 2.96
C GLU A 58 13.11 -8.65 3.06
N THR A 59 13.90 -8.93 2.03
CA THR A 59 14.89 -10.02 2.02
C THR A 59 15.96 -9.79 3.08
N MET A 60 16.47 -8.57 3.18
CA MET A 60 17.42 -8.15 4.21
C MET A 60 16.82 -8.33 5.61
N LEU A 61 15.60 -7.83 5.85
CA LEU A 61 14.92 -8.01 7.14
C LEU A 61 14.71 -9.48 7.47
N TYR A 62 14.30 -10.29 6.49
CA TYR A 62 14.15 -11.73 6.68
C TYR A 62 15.47 -12.38 7.10
N SER A 63 16.56 -12.06 6.41
CA SER A 63 17.89 -12.62 6.71
C SER A 63 18.36 -12.24 8.13
N ILE A 64 18.29 -10.95 8.47
CA ILE A 64 18.67 -10.46 9.81
C ILE A 64 17.81 -11.11 10.91
N LYS A 65 16.50 -11.24 10.70
CA LYS A 65 15.58 -11.78 11.70
C LYS A 65 15.69 -13.28 11.89
N THR A 66 16.05 -14.03 10.85
CA THR A 66 16.09 -15.50 10.89
C THR A 66 17.50 -16.06 11.03
N LYS A 67 18.51 -15.35 10.51
CA LYS A 67 19.91 -15.80 10.48
C LYS A 67 20.86 -14.92 11.30
N SER A 68 20.37 -13.77 11.80
CA SER A 68 21.20 -12.73 12.44
C SER A 68 22.36 -12.25 11.55
N GLU A 69 22.16 -12.27 10.22
CA GLU A 69 23.18 -11.91 9.24
C GLU A 69 22.55 -11.45 7.92
N TYR A 70 23.15 -10.49 7.25
CA TYR A 70 22.85 -10.10 5.88
C TYR A 70 24.13 -9.65 5.16
N ASN A 71 24.50 -10.35 4.08
CA ASN A 71 25.69 -10.07 3.24
C ASN A 71 26.98 -9.85 4.02
N GLY A 72 27.27 -10.75 4.98
CA GLY A 72 28.47 -10.69 5.83
C GLY A 72 28.39 -9.67 6.96
N ILE A 73 27.23 -9.06 7.19
CA ILE A 73 26.98 -8.13 8.29
C ILE A 73 26.20 -8.86 9.38
N GLU A 74 26.87 -9.16 10.47
CA GLU A 74 26.27 -9.80 11.63
C GLU A 74 25.48 -8.76 12.44
N TYR A 75 24.19 -9.02 12.63
CA TYR A 75 23.33 -8.17 13.44
C TYR A 75 22.11 -8.94 13.96
N SER A 76 21.88 -8.86 15.26
CA SER A 76 20.71 -9.46 15.90
C SER A 76 19.72 -8.38 16.34
N ASN A 77 18.47 -8.53 15.91
CA ASN A 77 17.39 -7.65 16.34
C ASN A 77 16.20 -8.48 16.84
N PRO A 78 15.90 -8.45 18.15
CA PRO A 78 14.89 -9.33 18.76
C PRO A 78 13.44 -8.92 18.48
N GLY A 79 13.18 -7.70 18.00
CA GLY A 79 11.82 -7.22 17.74
C GLY A 79 11.10 -7.98 16.62
N PRO A 80 9.77 -8.03 16.59
CA PRO A 80 9.00 -8.65 15.52
C PRO A 80 9.14 -7.86 14.22
N ALA A 81 9.04 -8.54 13.08
CA ALA A 81 8.83 -7.95 11.78
C ALA A 81 7.78 -8.74 11.01
N HIS A 82 6.88 -8.00 10.35
CA HIS A 82 5.82 -8.58 9.52
C HIS A 82 6.12 -8.25 8.07
N LEU A 83 6.74 -9.21 7.39
CA LEU A 83 7.25 -9.00 6.04
C LEU A 83 6.14 -9.00 5.00
N SER A 84 6.20 -8.07 4.06
CA SER A 84 5.28 -7.96 2.92
C SER A 84 5.85 -8.54 1.62
N MET A 85 6.89 -9.38 1.72
CA MET A 85 7.48 -10.09 0.57
C MET A 85 6.42 -10.89 -0.19
N GLY A 86 6.29 -10.63 -1.49
CA GLY A 86 5.25 -11.16 -2.38
C GLY A 86 4.10 -10.17 -2.64
N GLN A 87 4.10 -8.99 -2.01
CA GLN A 87 3.06 -7.96 -2.16
C GLN A 87 3.60 -6.68 -2.86
N GLU A 88 4.80 -6.74 -3.43
CA GLU A 88 5.49 -5.58 -4.03
C GLU A 88 4.70 -4.93 -5.16
N ALA A 89 4.17 -5.74 -6.08
CA ALA A 89 3.40 -5.24 -7.22
C ALA A 89 2.12 -4.51 -6.79
N SER A 90 1.43 -5.03 -5.78
CA SER A 90 0.24 -4.41 -5.21
C SER A 90 0.56 -3.05 -4.61
N ALA A 91 1.66 -2.94 -3.84
CA ALA A 91 2.05 -1.70 -3.18
C ALA A 91 2.57 -0.66 -4.18
N VAL A 92 3.44 -1.06 -5.11
CA VAL A 92 4.00 -0.16 -6.15
C VAL A 92 2.90 0.32 -7.08
N GLY A 93 2.04 -0.59 -7.57
CA GLY A 93 0.93 -0.22 -8.44
C GLY A 93 -0.04 0.75 -7.76
N GLN A 94 -0.36 0.53 -6.48
CA GLN A 94 -1.21 1.42 -5.70
C GLN A 94 -0.59 2.82 -5.56
N ALA A 95 0.71 2.90 -5.26
CA ALA A 95 1.38 4.16 -4.99
C ALA A 95 1.72 4.95 -6.26
N TYR A 96 1.78 4.31 -7.42
CA TYR A 96 2.30 4.88 -8.66
C TYR A 96 1.68 6.25 -9.02
N LEU A 97 0.36 6.41 -8.85
CA LEU A 97 -0.37 7.63 -9.17
C LEU A 97 -0.53 8.59 -7.98
N LEU A 98 -0.16 8.18 -6.77
CA LEU A 98 -0.34 9.00 -5.57
C LEU A 98 0.76 10.04 -5.43
N GLY A 99 0.39 11.27 -5.04
CA GLY A 99 1.30 12.36 -4.68
C GLY A 99 1.42 12.56 -3.17
N ILE A 100 2.17 13.59 -2.74
CA ILE A 100 2.35 13.90 -1.31
C ILE A 100 1.06 14.32 -0.60
N ASP A 101 0.11 14.87 -1.36
CA ASP A 101 -1.21 15.24 -0.84
C ASP A 101 -2.14 14.04 -0.65
N ASP A 102 -1.81 12.88 -1.19
CA ASP A 102 -2.57 11.65 -0.96
C ASP A 102 -2.01 10.93 0.26
N TYR A 103 -2.86 10.62 1.23
CA TYR A 103 -2.44 9.99 2.48
C TYR A 103 -2.61 8.48 2.40
N THR A 104 -1.58 7.73 2.81
CA THR A 104 -1.63 6.27 2.87
C THR A 104 -1.49 5.82 4.33
N PHE A 105 -2.48 5.07 4.79
CA PHE A 105 -2.48 4.39 6.09
C PHE A 105 -2.28 2.90 5.87
N GLY A 106 -1.49 2.27 6.70
CA GLY A 106 -1.16 0.86 6.60
C GLY A 106 -1.59 0.03 7.82
N SER A 107 -1.47 -1.28 7.69
CA SER A 107 -1.62 -2.24 8.77
C SER A 107 -0.27 -2.47 9.49
N HIS A 108 -0.19 -3.53 10.31
CA HIS A 108 1.07 -3.97 10.91
C HIS A 108 2.09 -4.49 9.87
N ARG A 109 1.64 -4.85 8.65
CA ARG A 109 2.44 -5.35 7.52
C ARG A 109 2.49 -4.31 6.41
N SER A 110 3.24 -3.24 6.60
CA SER A 110 3.17 -2.08 5.71
C SER A 110 4.50 -1.59 5.17
N HIS A 111 5.56 -2.37 5.28
CA HIS A 111 6.86 -1.91 4.75
C HIS A 111 6.78 -1.61 3.25
N SER A 112 6.08 -2.47 2.47
CA SER A 112 5.91 -2.24 1.04
C SER A 112 5.14 -0.96 0.73
N GLU A 113 4.06 -0.67 1.46
CA GLU A 113 3.26 0.55 1.24
C GLU A 113 4.03 1.80 1.64
N ILE A 114 4.80 1.74 2.75
CA ILE A 114 5.66 2.83 3.21
C ILE A 114 6.70 3.15 2.13
N LEU A 115 7.42 2.15 1.65
CA LEU A 115 8.46 2.31 0.65
C LEU A 115 7.89 2.71 -0.71
N ALA A 116 6.86 2.02 -1.21
CA ALA A 116 6.24 2.32 -2.49
C ALA A 116 5.72 3.76 -2.55
N LYS A 117 5.00 4.21 -1.51
CA LYS A 117 4.48 5.58 -1.43
C LYS A 117 5.60 6.61 -1.36
N SER A 118 6.67 6.31 -0.64
CA SER A 118 7.84 7.18 -0.54
C SER A 118 8.58 7.28 -1.87
N LEU A 119 8.84 6.15 -2.55
CA LEU A 119 9.47 6.12 -3.87
C LEU A 119 8.63 6.87 -4.90
N SER A 120 7.31 6.69 -4.90
CA SER A 120 6.40 7.46 -5.76
C SER A 120 6.49 8.96 -5.50
N SER A 121 6.58 9.38 -4.23
CA SER A 121 6.74 10.79 -3.86
C SER A 121 8.10 11.36 -4.32
N ILE A 122 9.18 10.61 -4.13
CA ILE A 122 10.53 11.01 -4.58
C ILE A 122 10.55 11.22 -6.11
N ASN A 123 9.89 10.36 -6.86
CA ASN A 123 9.84 10.47 -8.31
C ASN A 123 9.13 11.75 -8.80
N LYS A 124 8.16 12.25 -8.03
CA LYS A 124 7.31 13.40 -8.41
C LYS A 124 7.79 14.75 -7.90
N LEU A 125 8.57 14.76 -6.83
CA LEU A 125 9.12 15.98 -6.26
C LEU A 125 10.37 16.44 -7.00
N SER A 126 10.60 17.76 -7.03
CA SER A 126 11.84 18.37 -7.48
C SER A 126 12.99 18.13 -6.47
N ASP A 127 14.21 18.28 -6.92
CA ASP A 127 15.39 18.15 -6.08
C ASP A 127 15.37 19.14 -4.91
N ASP A 128 14.93 20.40 -5.15
CA ASP A 128 14.82 21.43 -4.11
C ASP A 128 13.77 21.07 -3.04
N GLU A 129 12.62 20.53 -3.46
CA GLU A 129 11.59 20.06 -2.52
C GLU A 129 12.07 18.89 -1.68
N LEU A 130 12.74 17.93 -2.30
CA LEU A 130 13.32 16.78 -1.61
C LEU A 130 14.38 17.21 -0.58
N MET A 131 15.31 18.08 -0.97
CA MET A 131 16.34 18.59 -0.05
C MET A 131 15.69 19.33 1.12
N LYS A 132 14.77 20.25 0.85
CA LYS A 132 14.04 20.98 1.89
C LYS A 132 13.33 20.07 2.89
N ILE A 133 12.72 18.98 2.41
CA ILE A 133 12.06 18.00 3.28
C ILE A 133 13.09 17.28 4.16
N MET A 134 14.17 16.77 3.57
CA MET A 134 15.19 16.02 4.29
C MET A 134 15.97 16.86 5.30
N GLU A 135 16.29 18.11 4.96
CA GLU A 135 16.98 19.07 5.85
C GLU A 135 16.12 19.46 7.04
N ASN A 136 14.83 19.69 6.83
CA ASN A 136 13.94 20.14 7.89
C ASN A 136 13.44 18.99 8.79
N PHE A 137 13.40 17.77 8.29
CA PHE A 137 12.87 16.65 9.06
C PHE A 137 13.78 16.31 10.25
N ILE A 138 13.25 16.47 11.46
CA ILE A 138 13.97 16.30 12.74
C ILE A 138 15.33 17.03 12.73
N GLY A 139 15.35 18.27 12.20
CA GLY A 139 16.55 19.09 12.10
C GLY A 139 17.66 18.43 11.25
N GLY A 140 17.33 17.65 10.25
CA GLY A 140 18.26 16.99 9.32
C GLY A 140 19.06 15.83 9.95
N ARG A 141 18.62 15.26 11.07
CA ARG A 141 19.36 14.17 11.74
C ARG A 141 19.58 12.96 10.84
N THR A 142 18.50 12.45 10.25
CA THR A 142 18.55 11.29 9.35
C THR A 142 19.35 11.61 8.09
N LEU A 143 19.21 12.81 7.52
CA LEU A 143 19.98 13.26 6.37
C LEU A 143 21.48 13.20 6.65
N ARG A 144 21.94 13.83 7.74
CA ARG A 144 23.37 13.80 8.12
C ARG A 144 23.93 12.40 8.37
N ALA A 145 23.10 11.44 8.73
CA ALA A 145 23.53 10.05 8.86
C ALA A 145 23.71 9.43 7.46
N VAL A 146 22.78 9.69 6.54
CA VAL A 146 22.82 9.15 5.18
C VAL A 146 23.95 9.75 4.35
N GLU A 147 24.25 11.03 4.51
CA GLU A 147 25.39 11.70 3.83
C GLU A 147 26.75 11.05 4.16
N LYS A 148 26.87 10.41 5.32
CA LYS A 148 28.08 9.66 5.71
C LYS A 148 28.23 8.32 5.01
N LEU A 149 27.18 7.81 4.37
CA LEU A 149 27.22 6.55 3.61
C LEU A 149 28.03 6.68 2.30
N GLY A 150 28.38 7.88 1.90
CA GLY A 150 29.14 8.17 0.69
C GLY A 150 28.42 9.10 -0.26
N LYS A 151 29.14 9.60 -1.25
CA LYS A 151 28.60 10.48 -2.27
C LYS A 151 27.51 9.78 -3.10
N VAL A 152 26.58 10.56 -3.56
CA VAL A 152 25.50 10.15 -4.47
C VAL A 152 25.50 11.05 -5.70
N ASP A 153 25.04 10.54 -6.83
CA ASP A 153 25.05 11.24 -8.10
C ASP A 153 23.83 12.17 -8.29
N SER A 154 22.79 11.97 -7.45
CA SER A 154 21.57 12.78 -7.54
C SER A 154 20.86 12.92 -6.19
N VAL A 155 20.05 13.99 -6.08
CA VAL A 155 19.20 14.21 -4.90
C VAL A 155 18.15 13.11 -4.75
N LYS A 156 17.66 12.56 -5.86
CA LYS A 156 16.69 11.45 -5.81
C LYS A 156 17.31 10.19 -5.21
N GLU A 157 18.55 9.85 -5.58
CA GLU A 157 19.28 8.73 -4.96
C GLU A 157 19.53 8.98 -3.47
N LEU A 158 19.87 10.22 -3.09
CA LEU A 158 19.99 10.60 -1.67
C LEU A 158 18.67 10.40 -0.92
N ALA A 159 17.56 10.79 -1.54
CA ALA A 159 16.23 10.64 -0.95
C ALA A 159 15.82 9.16 -0.82
N ILE A 160 16.18 8.31 -1.79
CA ILE A 160 15.97 6.85 -1.69
C ILE A 160 16.76 6.29 -0.50
N ARG A 161 18.04 6.62 -0.37
CA ARG A 161 18.86 6.21 0.78
C ARG A 161 18.31 6.73 2.10
N PHE A 162 17.81 7.98 2.12
CA PHE A 162 17.21 8.59 3.28
C PHE A 162 15.96 7.81 3.76
N ILE A 163 15.08 7.45 2.85
CA ILE A 163 13.87 6.68 3.19
C ILE A 163 14.21 5.26 3.65
N LEU A 164 15.10 4.57 2.96
CA LEU A 164 15.53 3.21 3.32
C LEU A 164 16.22 3.20 4.70
N TYR A 165 17.19 4.09 4.90
CA TYR A 165 17.93 4.21 6.15
C TYR A 165 17.01 4.62 7.31
N GLY A 166 16.15 5.63 7.11
CA GLY A 166 15.23 6.10 8.15
C GLY A 166 14.20 5.04 8.55
N THR A 167 13.65 4.31 7.57
CA THR A 167 12.72 3.20 7.82
C THR A 167 13.41 2.05 8.55
N LEU A 168 14.60 1.65 8.11
CA LEU A 168 15.37 0.58 8.74
C LEU A 168 15.78 0.96 10.18
N SER A 169 16.25 2.20 10.37
CA SER A 169 16.59 2.74 11.69
C SER A 169 15.40 2.75 12.63
N GLU A 170 14.20 3.04 12.12
CA GLU A 170 12.98 2.98 12.92
C GLU A 170 12.63 1.55 13.34
N ILE A 171 12.69 0.59 12.40
CA ILE A 171 12.44 -0.84 12.66
C ILE A 171 13.41 -1.39 13.70
N PHE A 172 14.67 -0.92 13.67
CA PHE A 172 15.74 -1.38 14.57
C PHE A 172 15.87 -0.54 15.85
N ALA A 173 14.85 0.28 16.13
CA ALA A 173 14.80 1.13 17.34
C ALA A 173 16.04 2.04 17.48
N ARG A 174 16.49 2.62 16.35
CA ARG A 174 17.64 3.53 16.30
C ARG A 174 17.20 4.99 16.35
N GLN A 175 18.01 5.83 16.98
CA GLN A 175 17.73 7.27 17.15
C GLN A 175 17.59 8.03 15.81
N ASN A 176 18.21 7.54 14.74
CA ASN A 176 18.13 8.14 13.39
C ASN A 176 16.88 7.75 12.62
N GLY A 177 16.02 6.87 13.18
CA GLY A 177 14.73 6.54 12.61
C GLY A 177 13.76 7.73 12.63
N PHE A 178 12.71 7.67 11.83
CA PHE A 178 11.77 8.76 11.64
C PHE A 178 11.03 9.18 12.94
N HIS A 179 10.89 8.25 13.89
CA HIS A 179 10.31 8.50 15.22
C HIS A 179 11.31 8.18 16.33
N MET A 180 12.60 8.32 16.04
CA MET A 180 13.70 8.07 16.98
C MET A 180 13.71 6.62 17.50
N GLY A 181 13.21 5.69 16.70
CA GLY A 181 13.16 4.26 17.02
C GLY A 181 12.01 3.85 17.95
N LEU A 182 11.05 4.72 18.20
CA LEU A 182 9.92 4.44 19.10
C LEU A 182 8.79 3.65 18.42
N GLY A 183 8.70 3.68 17.09
CA GLY A 183 7.63 3.04 16.33
C GLY A 183 7.89 1.56 16.02
N GLY A 184 9.12 1.20 15.76
CA GLY A 184 9.49 -0.15 15.31
C GLY A 184 8.86 -0.51 13.95
N SER A 185 8.75 -1.80 13.66
CA SER A 185 8.23 -2.31 12.39
C SER A 185 6.76 -1.96 12.12
N MET A 186 5.95 -1.87 13.16
CA MET A 186 4.49 -1.73 13.04
C MET A 186 3.98 -0.29 13.16
N HIS A 187 4.86 0.69 13.37
CA HIS A 187 4.53 2.11 13.48
C HIS A 187 5.59 2.98 12.78
N ALA A 188 6.15 2.49 11.69
CA ALA A 188 7.04 3.27 10.82
C ALA A 188 6.20 4.09 9.84
N PHE A 189 6.47 5.40 9.71
CA PHE A 189 5.77 6.28 8.78
C PHE A 189 6.61 7.54 8.49
N PHE A 190 6.25 8.27 7.43
CA PHE A 190 6.94 9.50 7.04
C PHE A 190 5.94 10.51 6.46
N LEU A 191 5.39 11.35 7.33
CA LEU A 191 4.32 12.31 6.99
C LEU A 191 4.63 13.22 5.80
N PRO A 192 5.88 13.74 5.63
CA PRO A 192 6.17 14.63 4.51
C PRO A 192 5.92 14.03 3.13
N PHE A 193 5.95 12.70 3.00
CA PHE A 193 5.62 12.01 1.76
C PHE A 193 4.18 11.43 1.72
N GLY A 194 3.33 11.85 2.66
CA GLY A 194 1.96 11.35 2.75
C GLY A 194 1.85 9.92 3.27
N VAL A 195 2.94 9.38 3.88
CA VAL A 195 2.91 8.10 4.58
C VAL A 195 2.49 8.35 6.01
N TYR A 196 1.27 7.95 6.33
CA TYR A 196 0.67 8.12 7.64
C TYR A 196 0.85 6.86 8.50
N PRO A 197 0.61 6.95 9.83
CA PRO A 197 0.87 5.83 10.72
C PRO A 197 0.23 4.53 10.29
N ASN A 198 1.04 3.49 10.14
CA ASN A 198 0.57 2.12 10.14
C ASN A 198 0.20 1.70 11.58
N ASN A 199 -0.56 0.61 11.73
CA ASN A 199 -1.17 0.30 13.01
C ASN A 199 -1.07 -1.19 13.35
N ALA A 200 -0.56 -1.49 14.55
CA ALA A 200 -0.49 -2.84 15.09
C ALA A 200 -1.86 -3.39 15.53
N ILE A 201 -2.83 -2.50 15.82
CA ILE A 201 -4.18 -2.92 16.19
C ILE A 201 -4.92 -3.36 14.93
N VAL A 202 -5.29 -4.63 14.87
CA VAL A 202 -5.99 -5.20 13.71
C VAL A 202 -7.31 -4.45 13.47
N GLY A 203 -7.50 -3.97 12.24
CA GLY A 203 -8.65 -3.14 11.85
C GLY A 203 -8.58 -1.67 12.28
N GLY A 204 -7.64 -1.29 13.15
CA GLY A 204 -7.56 0.08 13.71
C GLY A 204 -7.23 1.18 12.68
N SER A 205 -6.60 0.84 11.58
CA SER A 205 -6.30 1.83 10.52
C SER A 205 -7.56 2.35 9.81
N ALA A 206 -8.62 1.55 9.72
CA ALA A 206 -9.83 1.94 9.00
C ALA A 206 -10.54 3.17 9.60
N PRO A 207 -10.86 3.22 10.90
CA PRO A 207 -11.48 4.41 11.50
C PRO A 207 -10.52 5.61 11.51
N ILE A 208 -9.20 5.40 11.70
CA ILE A 208 -8.22 6.50 11.69
C ILE A 208 -8.14 7.13 10.30
N ALA A 209 -8.02 6.32 9.24
CA ALA A 209 -7.99 6.78 7.85
C ALA A 209 -9.29 7.48 7.47
N THR A 210 -10.44 6.99 7.95
CA THR A 210 -11.75 7.62 7.72
C THR A 210 -11.82 9.00 8.39
N GLY A 211 -11.27 9.14 9.59
CA GLY A 211 -11.12 10.45 10.25
C GLY A 211 -10.24 11.42 9.45
N ALA A 212 -9.14 10.92 8.86
CA ALA A 212 -8.28 11.72 7.99
C ALA A 212 -8.98 12.14 6.69
N ALA A 213 -9.83 11.28 6.12
CA ALA A 213 -10.62 11.63 4.95
C ALA A 213 -11.69 12.70 5.28
N LEU A 214 -12.33 12.58 6.44
CA LEU A 214 -13.23 13.61 6.95
C LEU A 214 -12.49 14.94 7.16
N TYR A 215 -11.29 14.90 7.75
CA TYR A 215 -10.45 16.09 7.90
C TYR A 215 -10.17 16.78 6.55
N LYS A 216 -9.79 16.00 5.53
CA LYS A 216 -9.57 16.57 4.19
C LYS A 216 -10.82 17.23 3.65
N LYS A 217 -11.97 16.56 3.75
CA LYS A 217 -13.26 17.05 3.28
C LYS A 217 -13.65 18.37 3.97
N VAL A 218 -13.64 18.39 5.30
CA VAL A 218 -14.03 19.57 6.11
C VAL A 218 -13.08 20.75 5.90
N ASN A 219 -11.79 20.49 5.79
CA ASN A 219 -10.76 21.52 5.64
C ASN A 219 -10.38 21.81 4.18
N ARG A 220 -11.12 21.27 3.21
CA ARG A 220 -10.90 21.48 1.76
C ARG A 220 -9.45 21.19 1.34
N LYS A 221 -8.87 20.11 1.89
CA LYS A 221 -7.51 19.68 1.55
C LYS A 221 -7.53 18.83 0.29
N ASN A 222 -6.56 19.08 -0.58
CA ASN A 222 -6.34 18.27 -1.78
C ASN A 222 -5.99 16.81 -1.44
N GLY A 223 -6.13 15.95 -2.45
CA GLY A 223 -5.77 14.55 -2.36
C GLY A 223 -6.82 13.67 -1.68
N ILE A 224 -6.54 12.40 -1.71
CA ILE A 224 -7.41 11.35 -1.17
C ILE A 224 -6.75 10.65 0.01
N VAL A 225 -7.47 9.73 0.64
CA VAL A 225 -6.92 8.83 1.66
C VAL A 225 -7.02 7.39 1.18
N VAL A 226 -5.92 6.67 1.26
CA VAL A 226 -5.87 5.22 1.06
C VAL A 226 -5.76 4.57 2.44
N CYS A 227 -6.68 3.69 2.75
CA CYS A 227 -6.67 2.84 3.93
C CYS A 227 -6.32 1.41 3.51
N ASN A 228 -5.12 0.97 3.81
CA ASN A 228 -4.71 -0.41 3.60
C ASN A 228 -5.04 -1.27 4.83
N ALA A 229 -5.71 -2.38 4.59
CA ALA A 229 -6.03 -3.37 5.60
C ALA A 229 -5.72 -4.78 5.07
N GLY A 230 -5.38 -5.70 5.94
CA GLY A 230 -5.34 -7.12 5.58
C GLY A 230 -6.74 -7.73 5.66
N ASP A 231 -6.97 -8.78 4.90
CA ASP A 231 -8.21 -9.56 4.92
C ASP A 231 -8.62 -10.04 6.32
N GLY A 232 -7.66 -10.42 7.17
CA GLY A 232 -7.90 -10.75 8.57
C GLY A 232 -8.50 -9.61 9.41
N SER A 233 -8.38 -8.36 8.95
CA SER A 233 -8.99 -7.20 9.62
C SER A 233 -10.52 -7.20 9.51
N LEU A 234 -11.08 -7.94 8.57
CA LEU A 234 -12.53 -8.02 8.37
C LEU A 234 -13.26 -8.88 9.42
N GLY A 235 -12.53 -9.46 10.36
CA GLY A 235 -13.11 -9.96 11.61
C GLY A 235 -13.38 -8.87 12.67
N CYS A 236 -13.01 -7.61 12.39
CA CYS A 236 -13.07 -6.51 13.36
C CYS A 236 -14.21 -5.53 13.05
N GLY A 237 -15.10 -5.27 14.01
CA GLY A 237 -16.22 -4.34 13.89
C GLY A 237 -15.85 -2.93 13.39
N PRO A 238 -14.77 -2.30 13.90
CA PRO A 238 -14.36 -0.95 13.48
C PRO A 238 -14.11 -0.77 11.98
N VAL A 239 -13.78 -1.83 11.24
CA VAL A 239 -13.62 -1.76 9.79
C VAL A 239 -14.97 -1.51 9.11
N TYR A 240 -16.01 -2.22 9.53
CA TYR A 240 -17.38 -2.04 9.01
C TYR A 240 -17.97 -0.69 9.42
N GLU A 241 -17.72 -0.28 10.65
CA GLU A 241 -18.14 1.05 11.14
C GLU A 241 -17.51 2.17 10.31
N ALA A 242 -16.23 2.05 9.99
CA ALA A 242 -15.50 3.01 9.16
C ALA A 242 -16.06 3.05 7.73
N MET A 243 -16.31 1.90 7.11
CA MET A 243 -16.93 1.82 5.78
C MET A 243 -18.32 2.41 5.77
N ASN A 244 -19.15 2.06 6.77
CA ASN A 244 -20.50 2.59 6.92
C ASN A 244 -20.47 4.11 7.11
N PHE A 245 -19.62 4.63 8.00
CA PHE A 245 -19.47 6.06 8.23
C PHE A 245 -19.05 6.80 6.95
N ALA A 246 -18.04 6.30 6.26
CA ALA A 246 -17.55 6.91 5.02
C ALA A 246 -18.63 6.93 3.91
N ALA A 247 -19.54 5.97 3.94
CA ALA A 247 -20.60 5.78 2.95
C ALA A 247 -21.91 6.50 3.27
N MET A 248 -22.02 7.19 4.44
CA MET A 248 -23.23 7.90 4.82
C MET A 248 -23.69 8.88 3.75
N ASP A 249 -24.94 8.75 3.32
CA ASP A 249 -25.54 9.55 2.24
C ASP A 249 -25.60 11.05 2.57
N GLN A 250 -25.61 11.42 3.85
CA GLN A 250 -25.62 12.81 4.29
C GLN A 250 -24.52 13.67 3.63
N PHE A 251 -23.37 13.11 3.34
CA PHE A 251 -22.26 13.83 2.70
C PHE A 251 -22.60 14.34 1.30
N ARG A 252 -23.58 13.68 0.63
CA ARG A 252 -24.06 14.05 -0.71
C ARG A 252 -25.42 14.77 -0.67
N THR A 253 -26.26 14.46 0.30
CA THR A 253 -27.65 14.92 0.33
C THR A 253 -27.90 16.08 1.27
N LEU A 254 -27.12 16.18 2.37
CA LEU A 254 -27.35 17.18 3.42
C LEU A 254 -26.23 18.22 3.51
N TRP A 255 -25.03 17.91 3.04
CA TRP A 255 -23.91 18.85 3.00
C TRP A 255 -24.00 19.72 1.74
N GLU A 256 -23.56 20.98 1.83
CA GLU A 256 -23.73 21.98 0.78
C GLU A 256 -22.41 22.54 0.28
N GLY A 257 -22.48 23.20 -0.88
CA GLY A 257 -21.34 23.86 -1.50
C GLY A 257 -20.23 22.88 -1.83
N ASP A 258 -19.01 23.32 -1.64
CA ASP A 258 -17.78 22.55 -1.90
C ASP A 258 -17.55 21.39 -0.91
N MET A 259 -18.32 21.30 0.14
CA MET A 259 -18.32 20.15 1.04
C MET A 259 -19.29 19.04 0.61
N ASN A 260 -20.17 19.30 -0.38
CA ASN A 260 -21.04 18.24 -0.92
C ASN A 260 -20.20 17.21 -1.70
N GLY A 261 -20.59 15.95 -1.65
CA GLY A 261 -19.91 14.84 -2.31
C GLY A 261 -19.47 13.74 -1.35
N GLY A 262 -19.10 12.59 -1.88
CA GLY A 262 -18.66 11.43 -1.10
C GLY A 262 -17.32 11.64 -0.39
N MET A 263 -17.02 10.75 0.54
CA MET A 263 -15.76 10.77 1.27
C MET A 263 -14.58 10.41 0.34
N PRO A 264 -13.47 11.17 0.37
CA PRO A 264 -12.31 10.91 -0.49
C PRO A 264 -11.43 9.77 0.09
N ILE A 265 -12.02 8.59 0.30
CA ILE A 265 -11.32 7.44 0.87
C ILE A 265 -11.47 6.20 0.00
N LEU A 266 -10.34 5.52 -0.19
CA LEU A 266 -10.24 4.19 -0.78
C LEU A 266 -9.89 3.21 0.34
N PHE A 267 -10.74 2.24 0.58
CA PHE A 267 -10.45 1.07 1.38
C PHE A 267 -9.83 0.02 0.46
N ASN A 268 -8.57 -0.30 0.66
CA ASN A 268 -7.87 -1.36 -0.06
C ASN A 268 -7.64 -2.52 0.89
N VAL A 269 -8.15 -3.68 0.54
CA VAL A 269 -7.90 -4.90 1.30
C VAL A 269 -6.87 -5.74 0.57
N PHE A 270 -5.69 -5.91 1.18
CA PHE A 270 -4.70 -6.90 0.73
C PHE A 270 -5.18 -8.30 1.14
N ASP A 271 -5.84 -8.96 0.20
CA ASP A 271 -6.35 -10.32 0.37
C ASP A 271 -5.23 -11.32 0.08
N ASN A 272 -4.54 -11.75 1.12
CA ASN A 272 -3.54 -12.82 1.05
C ASN A 272 -4.05 -14.14 1.62
N SER A 273 -5.32 -14.24 1.93
CA SER A 273 -6.07 -15.41 2.41
C SER A 273 -5.64 -15.94 3.78
N TYR A 274 -4.72 -15.25 4.49
CA TYR A 274 -4.18 -15.76 5.76
C TYR A 274 -4.09 -14.68 6.85
N GLY A 275 -4.64 -15.00 8.01
CA GLY A 275 -4.41 -14.30 9.26
C GLY A 275 -3.19 -14.84 10.03
N MET A 276 -3.21 -14.69 11.35
CA MET A 276 -2.21 -15.23 12.26
C MET A 276 -2.55 -16.70 12.58
N GLY A 277 -1.87 -17.62 11.89
CA GLY A 277 -1.98 -19.04 12.19
C GLY A 277 -3.09 -19.81 11.47
N GLY A 278 -3.81 -19.17 10.51
CA GLY A 278 -4.86 -19.85 9.75
C GLY A 278 -5.38 -19.05 8.58
N GLN A 279 -6.28 -19.64 7.81
CA GLN A 279 -6.98 -19.01 6.70
C GLN A 279 -7.94 -17.94 7.22
N THR A 280 -8.12 -16.87 6.48
CA THR A 280 -9.12 -15.85 6.80
C THR A 280 -10.50 -16.28 6.31
N ARG A 281 -10.58 -16.82 5.10
CA ARG A 281 -11.83 -17.36 4.57
C ARG A 281 -12.33 -18.54 5.41
N GLY A 282 -13.56 -18.42 5.90
CA GLY A 282 -14.20 -19.45 6.73
C GLY A 282 -13.81 -19.45 8.19
N GLU A 283 -12.70 -18.79 8.57
CA GLU A 283 -12.27 -18.68 9.98
C GLU A 283 -12.59 -17.30 10.57
N THR A 284 -12.25 -16.23 9.86
CA THR A 284 -12.50 -14.85 10.30
C THR A 284 -13.46 -14.09 9.39
N MET A 285 -13.74 -14.61 8.21
CA MET A 285 -14.62 -14.02 7.21
C MET A 285 -15.65 -15.04 6.72
N ALA A 286 -16.87 -14.57 6.52
CA ALA A 286 -17.98 -15.36 5.96
C ALA A 286 -17.99 -15.37 4.42
N TYR A 287 -17.17 -14.56 3.76
CA TYR A 287 -17.17 -14.39 2.31
C TYR A 287 -15.86 -14.81 1.70
N ASP A 288 -15.95 -15.23 0.45
CA ASP A 288 -14.83 -15.69 -0.38
C ASP A 288 -14.23 -14.58 -1.26
N MET A 289 -14.98 -13.49 -1.49
CA MET A 289 -14.56 -12.33 -2.25
C MET A 289 -14.93 -11.05 -1.49
N LEU A 290 -13.93 -10.29 -1.09
CA LEU A 290 -14.11 -9.14 -0.20
C LEU A 290 -14.80 -7.96 -0.88
N ALA A 291 -14.67 -7.86 -2.20
CA ALA A 291 -15.38 -6.87 -3.01
C ALA A 291 -16.91 -6.91 -2.79
N ARG A 292 -17.46 -8.08 -2.42
CA ARG A 292 -18.88 -8.26 -2.09
C ARG A 292 -19.39 -7.33 -0.98
N LEU A 293 -18.51 -6.92 -0.07
CA LEU A 293 -18.89 -6.01 1.03
C LEU A 293 -19.47 -4.70 0.51
N GLY A 294 -18.95 -4.17 -0.59
CA GLY A 294 -19.46 -2.95 -1.20
C GLY A 294 -20.94 -3.01 -1.52
N ALA A 295 -21.43 -4.16 -2.00
CA ALA A 295 -22.83 -4.36 -2.35
C ALA A 295 -23.78 -4.23 -1.13
N GLY A 296 -23.31 -4.61 0.06
CA GLY A 296 -24.11 -4.54 1.29
C GLY A 296 -24.16 -3.16 1.94
N ILE A 297 -23.28 -2.23 1.54
CA ILE A 297 -23.12 -0.94 2.23
C ILE A 297 -23.84 0.20 1.51
N THR A 298 -23.68 0.32 0.19
CA THR A 298 -24.29 1.41 -0.57
C THR A 298 -24.92 0.94 -1.88
N PRO A 299 -25.89 1.71 -2.43
CA PRO A 299 -26.41 1.48 -3.78
C PRO A 299 -25.35 1.57 -4.89
N SER A 300 -24.27 2.36 -4.69
CA SER A 300 -23.09 2.43 -5.58
C SER A 300 -22.14 1.25 -5.38
N GLN A 301 -22.44 0.37 -4.40
CA GLN A 301 -21.61 -0.77 -4.02
C GLN A 301 -20.18 -0.37 -3.64
N MET A 302 -19.99 0.86 -3.13
CA MET A 302 -18.68 1.48 -2.87
C MET A 302 -17.73 1.42 -4.08
N HIS A 303 -18.27 1.39 -5.31
CA HIS A 303 -17.49 1.18 -6.55
C HIS A 303 -16.49 0.03 -6.43
N ALA A 304 -16.92 -1.06 -5.77
CA ALA A 304 -16.06 -2.19 -5.42
C ALA A 304 -15.53 -2.92 -6.67
N GLU A 305 -14.34 -3.48 -6.53
CA GLU A 305 -13.70 -4.28 -7.57
C GLU A 305 -12.69 -5.24 -6.93
N ARG A 306 -12.56 -6.45 -7.48
CA ARG A 306 -11.47 -7.37 -7.16
C ARG A 306 -10.42 -7.32 -8.25
N ILE A 307 -9.15 -7.18 -7.87
CA ILE A 307 -8.04 -6.97 -8.82
C ILE A 307 -6.88 -7.94 -8.58
N ASP A 308 -6.18 -8.27 -9.67
CA ASP A 308 -4.92 -9.01 -9.61
C ASP A 308 -3.79 -8.12 -9.09
N GLY A 309 -3.41 -8.33 -7.85
CA GLY A 309 -2.33 -7.60 -7.19
C GLY A 309 -0.92 -8.09 -7.52
N PHE A 310 -0.77 -9.16 -8.31
CA PHE A 310 0.53 -9.63 -8.82
C PHE A 310 0.96 -8.89 -10.08
N ASN A 311 0.03 -8.26 -10.78
CA ASN A 311 0.32 -7.44 -11.95
C ASN A 311 0.31 -5.95 -11.58
N PRO A 312 1.46 -5.26 -11.52
CA PRO A 312 1.51 -3.84 -11.14
C PRO A 312 0.71 -2.95 -12.08
N LEU A 313 0.59 -3.29 -13.36
CA LEU A 313 -0.19 -2.51 -14.33
C LEU A 313 -1.69 -2.68 -14.12
N ALA A 314 -2.15 -3.86 -13.71
CA ALA A 314 -3.54 -4.08 -13.33
C ALA A 314 -3.93 -3.23 -12.11
N VAL A 315 -3.03 -3.14 -11.14
CA VAL A 315 -3.24 -2.28 -9.95
C VAL A 315 -3.25 -0.81 -10.34
N ILE A 316 -2.32 -0.34 -11.20
CA ILE A 316 -2.29 1.05 -11.68
C ILE A 316 -3.58 1.39 -12.44
N ASP A 317 -4.04 0.53 -13.33
CA ASP A 317 -5.29 0.74 -14.09
C ASP A 317 -6.50 0.86 -13.16
N ALA A 318 -6.61 -0.02 -12.18
CA ALA A 318 -7.68 0.08 -11.17
C ALA A 318 -7.57 1.38 -10.38
N MET A 319 -6.37 1.72 -9.90
CA MET A 319 -6.14 2.97 -9.16
C MET A 319 -6.52 4.19 -9.98
N GLU A 320 -6.17 4.25 -11.26
CA GLU A 320 -6.53 5.37 -12.12
C GLU A 320 -8.05 5.57 -12.18
N ARG A 321 -8.81 4.49 -12.40
CA ARG A 321 -10.28 4.52 -12.43
C ARG A 321 -10.87 4.96 -11.09
N LYS A 322 -10.35 4.42 -9.98
CA LYS A 322 -10.86 4.71 -8.62
C LYS A 322 -10.48 6.12 -8.14
N LEU A 323 -9.28 6.59 -8.46
CA LEU A 323 -8.86 7.96 -8.16
C LEU A 323 -9.71 9.00 -8.88
N LYS A 324 -10.13 8.72 -10.11
CA LYS A 324 -11.05 9.59 -10.85
C LYS A 324 -12.39 9.75 -10.12
N LEU A 325 -12.98 8.64 -9.64
CA LEU A 325 -14.21 8.67 -8.85
C LEU A 325 -14.02 9.46 -7.54
N LEU A 326 -12.94 9.19 -6.81
CA LEU A 326 -12.66 9.85 -5.53
C LEU A 326 -12.47 11.36 -5.69
N ARG A 327 -11.71 11.79 -6.71
CA ARG A 327 -11.46 13.21 -7.00
C ARG A 327 -12.69 13.94 -7.49
N ASN A 328 -13.65 13.23 -8.10
CA ASN A 328 -14.95 13.74 -8.48
C ASN A 328 -15.98 13.77 -7.32
N GLY A 329 -15.59 13.37 -6.11
CA GLY A 329 -16.51 13.33 -4.96
C GLY A 329 -17.51 12.18 -5.00
N GLU A 330 -17.19 11.10 -5.70
CA GLU A 330 -18.06 9.92 -5.84
C GLU A 330 -17.74 8.80 -4.83
N GLY A 331 -16.65 8.94 -4.04
CA GLY A 331 -16.25 7.94 -3.02
C GLY A 331 -17.33 7.68 -1.95
N PRO A 332 -17.11 6.73 -1.04
CA PRO A 332 -15.90 5.92 -0.88
C PRO A 332 -15.77 4.81 -1.93
N VAL A 333 -14.56 4.23 -2.00
CA VAL A 333 -14.22 3.12 -2.90
C VAL A 333 -13.69 1.94 -2.10
N LEU A 334 -13.98 0.71 -2.55
CA LEU A 334 -13.43 -0.53 -2.02
C LEU A 334 -12.65 -1.28 -3.11
N LEU A 335 -11.40 -1.66 -2.82
CA LEU A 335 -10.63 -2.60 -3.62
C LEU A 335 -10.35 -3.87 -2.83
N ASP A 336 -10.59 -5.00 -3.45
CA ASP A 336 -10.20 -6.34 -3.02
C ASP A 336 -8.98 -6.75 -3.87
N THR A 337 -7.78 -6.56 -3.31
CA THR A 337 -6.52 -6.76 -4.02
C THR A 337 -5.93 -8.12 -3.69
N ILE A 338 -5.99 -9.05 -4.63
CA ILE A 338 -5.42 -10.38 -4.49
C ILE A 338 -3.90 -10.26 -4.34
N THR A 339 -3.37 -10.78 -3.26
CA THR A 339 -1.94 -10.87 -3.01
C THR A 339 -1.56 -12.19 -2.36
N TYR A 340 -0.27 -12.38 -2.11
CA TYR A 340 0.19 -13.49 -1.28
C TYR A 340 1.47 -13.09 -0.52
N ARG A 341 1.68 -13.62 0.67
CA ARG A 341 2.92 -13.41 1.42
C ARG A 341 3.76 -14.68 1.37
N TYR A 342 5.03 -14.57 1.01
CA TYR A 342 5.94 -15.73 0.93
C TYR A 342 6.52 -16.15 2.28
N SER A 343 6.56 -15.25 3.25
CA SER A 343 6.92 -15.55 4.63
C SER A 343 5.71 -15.93 5.48
N GLY A 344 5.93 -16.42 6.69
CA GLY A 344 4.89 -16.62 7.69
C GLY A 344 4.22 -15.30 8.13
N HIS A 345 3.34 -15.35 9.13
CA HIS A 345 2.70 -14.14 9.66
C HIS A 345 3.72 -13.13 10.17
N SER A 346 4.74 -13.62 10.87
CA SER A 346 5.92 -12.86 11.28
C SER A 346 7.18 -13.69 11.00
N THR A 347 8.35 -13.10 11.25
CA THR A 347 9.64 -13.80 11.06
C THR A 347 9.87 -14.97 11.99
N SER A 348 9.11 -15.08 13.08
CA SER A 348 9.13 -16.24 14.00
C SER A 348 8.10 -17.30 13.68
N ASP A 349 7.20 -17.06 12.71
CA ASP A 349 6.16 -18.01 12.33
C ASP A 349 6.71 -19.03 11.34
N GLN A 350 6.63 -20.31 11.74
CA GLN A 350 7.10 -21.45 10.93
C GLN A 350 6.19 -21.79 9.75
N ASN A 351 5.03 -21.11 9.62
CA ASN A 351 4.13 -21.26 8.49
C ASN A 351 3.54 -22.66 8.30
N ALA A 352 3.36 -23.42 9.40
CA ALA A 352 2.91 -24.81 9.38
C ALA A 352 1.44 -25.01 8.92
N TYR A 353 0.68 -23.93 8.80
CA TYR A 353 -0.73 -23.94 8.36
C TYR A 353 -0.91 -23.83 6.83
N ARG A 354 0.19 -23.70 6.07
CA ARG A 354 0.18 -23.69 4.60
C ARG A 354 0.99 -24.84 4.04
N SER A 355 0.52 -25.46 2.97
CA SER A 355 1.29 -26.48 2.30
C SER A 355 2.43 -25.89 1.45
N LYS A 356 3.45 -26.72 1.19
CA LYS A 356 4.54 -26.32 0.30
C LYS A 356 4.05 -26.16 -1.12
N GLU A 357 3.15 -27.01 -1.56
CA GLU A 357 2.56 -26.99 -2.90
C GLU A 357 1.83 -25.68 -3.17
N GLU A 358 1.08 -25.16 -2.19
CA GLU A 358 0.42 -23.87 -2.29
C GLU A 358 1.43 -22.73 -2.39
N LEU A 359 2.44 -22.73 -1.53
CA LEU A 359 3.51 -21.72 -1.55
C LEU A 359 4.24 -21.70 -2.91
N ASP A 360 4.55 -22.86 -3.45
CA ASP A 360 5.27 -22.99 -4.72
C ASP A 360 4.37 -22.57 -5.89
N ALA A 361 3.07 -22.89 -5.87
CA ALA A 361 2.12 -22.42 -6.87
C ALA A 361 2.02 -20.88 -6.91
N TRP A 362 1.96 -20.21 -5.74
CA TRP A 362 1.94 -18.75 -5.71
C TRP A 362 3.25 -18.10 -6.15
N LYS A 363 4.41 -18.74 -5.96
CA LYS A 363 5.70 -18.26 -6.45
C LYS A 363 5.81 -18.26 -7.98
N GLU A 364 5.02 -19.08 -8.69
CA GLU A 364 4.96 -19.04 -10.14
C GLU A 364 4.41 -17.70 -10.68
N TYR A 365 3.65 -16.99 -9.84
CA TYR A 365 3.10 -15.67 -10.13
C TYR A 365 3.95 -14.53 -9.55
N ASP A 366 5.17 -14.82 -9.05
CA ASP A 366 6.05 -13.79 -8.47
C ASP A 366 6.21 -12.59 -9.44
N PRO A 367 5.79 -11.37 -9.04
CA PRO A 367 5.85 -10.21 -9.92
C PRO A 367 7.26 -9.85 -10.36
N MET A 368 8.29 -10.16 -9.55
CA MET A 368 9.69 -9.95 -9.94
C MET A 368 10.09 -10.82 -11.13
N VAL A 369 9.45 -11.97 -11.30
CA VAL A 369 9.69 -12.90 -12.41
C VAL A 369 8.74 -12.63 -13.57
N THR A 370 7.44 -12.57 -13.30
CA THR A 370 6.41 -12.47 -14.34
C THR A 370 6.41 -11.12 -15.06
N TYR A 371 6.58 -10.03 -14.32
CA TYR A 371 6.66 -8.69 -14.90
C TYR A 371 7.97 -8.50 -15.68
N ARG A 372 9.13 -8.93 -15.14
CA ARG A 372 10.40 -8.94 -15.87
C ARG A 372 10.25 -9.68 -17.20
N LYS A 373 9.72 -10.91 -17.15
CA LYS A 373 9.51 -11.72 -18.36
C LYS A 373 8.64 -10.99 -19.39
N ALA A 374 7.53 -10.40 -18.96
CA ALA A 374 6.65 -9.66 -19.85
C ALA A 374 7.34 -8.46 -20.51
N LEU A 375 8.21 -7.74 -19.79
CA LEU A 375 8.97 -6.62 -20.32
C LEU A 375 10.06 -7.07 -21.32
N VAL A 376 10.75 -8.17 -21.04
CA VAL A 376 11.75 -8.76 -21.96
C VAL A 376 11.07 -9.27 -23.25
N ASP A 377 9.99 -10.04 -23.13
CA ASP A 377 9.22 -10.55 -24.26
C ASP A 377 8.68 -9.40 -25.15
N ALA A 378 8.29 -8.30 -24.55
CA ALA A 378 7.85 -7.08 -25.24
C ALA A 378 9.01 -6.18 -25.72
N LYS A 379 10.26 -6.56 -25.53
CA LYS A 379 11.46 -5.79 -25.92
C LYS A 379 11.45 -4.36 -25.31
N VAL A 380 11.12 -4.23 -24.06
CA VAL A 380 11.27 -3.00 -23.29
C VAL A 380 12.71 -2.86 -22.81
N ALA A 381 13.29 -3.93 -22.29
CA ALA A 381 14.67 -4.03 -21.88
C ALA A 381 15.16 -5.48 -22.01
N ASP A 382 16.47 -5.67 -21.99
CA ASP A 382 17.10 -7.00 -21.90
C ASP A 382 17.26 -7.44 -20.42
N ASP A 383 17.54 -8.74 -20.23
CA ASP A 383 17.69 -9.31 -18.89
C ASP A 383 18.84 -8.68 -18.08
N GLY A 384 19.92 -8.25 -18.75
CA GLY A 384 21.07 -7.63 -18.06
C GLY A 384 20.68 -6.37 -17.29
N LYS A 385 19.80 -5.53 -17.86
CA LYS A 385 19.33 -4.31 -17.17
C LYS A 385 18.57 -4.60 -15.89
N PHE A 386 17.81 -5.69 -15.84
CA PHE A 386 17.11 -6.10 -14.63
C PHE A 386 18.08 -6.66 -13.59
N ASP A 387 19.11 -7.39 -14.02
CA ASP A 387 20.17 -7.89 -13.15
C ASP A 387 20.96 -6.73 -12.54
N ASP A 388 21.25 -5.69 -13.33
CA ASP A 388 21.91 -4.47 -12.84
C ASP A 388 21.05 -3.78 -11.76
N ILE A 389 19.75 -3.59 -11.96
CA ILE A 389 18.85 -3.02 -10.96
C ILE A 389 18.86 -3.82 -9.66
N VAL A 390 18.84 -5.15 -9.75
CA VAL A 390 18.87 -6.00 -8.55
C VAL A 390 20.23 -5.86 -7.85
N ALA A 391 21.34 -5.90 -8.60
CA ALA A 391 22.68 -5.78 -8.04
C ALA A 391 22.90 -4.42 -7.34
N GLU A 392 22.52 -3.32 -7.98
CA GLU A 392 22.57 -1.96 -7.40
C GLU A 392 21.73 -1.85 -6.13
N THR A 393 20.56 -2.49 -6.11
CA THR A 393 19.67 -2.51 -4.95
C THR A 393 20.29 -3.27 -3.79
N VAL A 394 20.88 -4.44 -4.04
CA VAL A 394 21.60 -5.24 -3.04
C VAL A 394 22.80 -4.47 -2.48
N GLU A 395 23.57 -3.81 -3.34
CA GLU A 395 24.72 -3.00 -2.92
C GLU A 395 24.26 -1.83 -2.02
N ARG A 396 23.21 -1.11 -2.42
CA ARG A 396 22.60 -0.02 -1.65
C ARG A 396 22.16 -0.49 -0.28
N MET A 397 21.43 -1.62 -0.20
CA MET A 397 20.99 -2.19 1.07
C MET A 397 22.14 -2.63 1.94
N THR A 398 23.14 -3.26 1.36
CA THR A 398 24.35 -3.69 2.07
C THR A 398 25.11 -2.49 2.66
N MET A 399 25.25 -1.41 1.90
CA MET A 399 25.84 -0.15 2.38
C MET A 399 25.07 0.42 3.57
N ILE A 400 23.74 0.49 3.47
CA ILE A 400 22.86 1.00 4.54
C ILE A 400 23.01 0.17 5.80
N CYS A 401 23.06 -1.15 5.70
CA CYS A 401 23.16 -2.04 6.85
C CYS A 401 24.51 -1.96 7.60
N ARG A 402 25.58 -1.49 6.95
CA ARG A 402 26.91 -1.34 7.58
C ARG A 402 27.00 -0.17 8.56
N HIS A 403 26.05 0.74 8.53
CA HIS A 403 26.04 1.98 9.32
C HIS A 403 24.85 2.08 10.28
#